data_aca91c91f47c53fb57d525f448cde239
#
_entry.id   aca91c91f47c53fb57d525f448cde239
#
_cell.length_a   1.000
_cell.length_b   1.000
_cell.length_c   1.000
_cell.angle_alpha   90.00
_cell.angle_beta   90.00
_cell.angle_gamma   90.00
#
_symmetry.space_group_name_H-M   'P 1'
#
loop_
_entity.id
_entity.type
_entity.pdbx_description
1 polymer ?
#
loop_
_entity_poly.entity_id
_entity_poly.type
_entity_poly.pdbx_seq_one_letter_code
_entity_poly.pdbx_strand_id
1 'polypeptide(L)'
;MKKIFFLLFVALLGNWASAQITDYSVFDKKFNFYVANDLGRNGYYDQKPIAELMGVMAENGTDPEFVLAAGDVHHFEGVRSVNDPLWMTNYELIYSHPELMIDWFPLLGNHEYRGNTQAVLDYSNISRRWTMPARYYTKVFEDKGMTIRVVWVDTAPMIDKYRNEKETYPDACQQDYKQQLAWIDSVLTAAKEDWVIVAGHHPI
;
A
#
# COMPACT_ATOMS: atom_id res chain seq x y z
N MET A 1 55.96 12.89 -12.14
CA MET A 1 54.66 13.57 -12.24
C MET A 1 53.47 12.61 -12.51
N LYS A 2 53.42 11.43 -11.91
CA LYS A 2 52.35 10.43 -12.14
C LYS A 2 51.56 10.04 -10.86
N LYS A 3 51.76 10.68 -9.73
CA LYS A 3 51.13 10.30 -8.44
C LYS A 3 50.00 11.24 -7.97
N ILE A 4 49.78 12.38 -8.65
CA ILE A 4 48.79 13.38 -8.20
C ILE A 4 47.39 13.10 -8.78
N PHE A 5 47.31 12.37 -9.89
CA PHE A 5 46.02 12.08 -10.54
C PHE A 5 45.15 11.01 -9.87
N PHE A 6 45.74 10.14 -9.04
CA PHE A 6 45.01 9.05 -8.39
C PHE A 6 44.28 9.49 -7.10
N LEU A 7 44.72 10.55 -6.47
CA LEU A 7 44.10 11.08 -5.23
C LEU A 7 42.86 11.95 -5.51
N LEU A 8 42.76 12.54 -6.72
CA LEU A 8 41.59 13.36 -7.08
C LEU A 8 40.37 12.50 -7.45
N PHE A 9 40.57 11.26 -7.92
CA PHE A 9 39.47 10.36 -8.30
C PHE A 9 38.78 9.70 -7.09
N VAL A 10 39.50 9.51 -5.99
CA VAL A 10 38.95 8.95 -4.74
C VAL A 10 38.14 9.99 -3.98
N ALA A 11 38.50 11.27 -4.06
CA ALA A 11 37.76 12.36 -3.41
C ALA A 11 36.40 12.68 -4.09
N LEU A 12 36.20 12.30 -5.36
CA LEU A 12 34.94 12.49 -6.10
C LEU A 12 33.94 11.35 -5.87
N LEU A 13 34.36 10.19 -5.36
CA LEU A 13 33.48 9.07 -5.06
C LEU A 13 32.92 9.12 -3.64
N GLY A 14 33.39 10.05 -2.80
CA GLY A 14 32.97 10.17 -1.40
C GLY A 14 31.76 11.04 -1.11
N ASN A 15 31.15 11.70 -2.11
CA ASN A 15 30.06 12.66 -1.90
C ASN A 15 28.71 12.23 -2.50
N TRP A 16 28.50 10.94 -2.69
CA TRP A 16 27.14 10.43 -2.87
C TRP A 16 26.59 10.00 -1.50
N ALA A 17 26.61 10.92 -0.55
CA ALA A 17 25.71 10.83 0.58
C ALA A 17 24.32 11.15 0.02
N SER A 18 23.53 10.12 -0.23
CA SER A 18 22.09 10.31 -0.32
C SER A 18 21.69 11.15 0.89
N ALA A 19 20.97 12.23 0.68
CA ALA A 19 20.36 12.97 1.77
C ALA A 19 19.28 12.07 2.38
N GLN A 20 19.72 11.16 3.26
CA GLN A 20 18.83 10.36 4.07
C GLN A 20 18.24 11.30 5.09
N ILE A 21 16.92 11.47 5.09
CA ILE A 21 16.24 12.16 6.18
C ILE A 21 16.54 11.34 7.43
N THR A 22 17.39 11.87 8.30
CA THR A 22 17.79 11.21 9.55
C THR A 22 17.06 11.79 10.77
N ASP A 23 16.34 12.87 10.59
CA ASP A 23 15.54 13.51 11.63
C ASP A 23 14.05 13.37 11.29
N TYR A 24 13.39 12.45 11.97
CA TYR A 24 11.96 12.20 11.85
C TYR A 24 11.12 12.98 12.88
N SER A 25 11.74 13.85 13.69
CA SER A 25 11.04 14.63 14.73
C SER A 25 9.94 15.53 14.15
N VAL A 26 10.01 15.86 12.87
CA VAL A 26 8.96 16.62 12.15
C VAL A 26 7.61 15.88 12.14
N PHE A 27 7.61 14.56 12.32
CA PHE A 27 6.41 13.72 12.36
C PHE A 27 5.92 13.48 13.79
N ASP A 28 6.71 13.82 14.80
CA ASP A 28 6.37 13.60 16.21
C ASP A 28 5.00 14.25 16.55
N LYS A 29 4.15 13.49 17.26
CA LYS A 29 2.81 13.93 17.68
C LYS A 29 1.85 14.33 16.55
N LYS A 30 2.10 13.93 15.31
CA LYS A 30 1.21 14.12 14.16
C LYS A 30 0.51 12.82 13.82
N PHE A 31 -0.64 12.92 13.17
CA PHE A 31 -1.29 11.77 12.56
C PHE A 31 -0.52 11.39 11.29
N ASN A 32 0.15 10.26 11.33
CA ASN A 32 0.96 9.75 10.22
C ASN A 32 0.41 8.42 9.75
N PHE A 33 0.53 8.13 8.47
CA PHE A 33 0.29 6.80 7.91
C PHE A 33 1.19 6.59 6.69
N TYR A 34 1.47 5.34 6.39
CA TYR A 34 2.20 4.99 5.18
C TYR A 34 1.25 4.72 4.02
N VAL A 35 1.65 5.13 2.83
CA VAL A 35 1.03 4.69 1.57
C VAL A 35 2.06 3.89 0.81
N ALA A 36 1.74 2.64 0.52
CA ALA A 36 2.63 1.73 -0.17
C ALA A 36 1.87 1.02 -1.30
N ASN A 37 2.44 1.02 -2.51
CA ASN A 37 1.83 0.51 -3.73
C ASN A 37 2.75 -0.50 -4.41
N ASP A 38 2.22 -1.44 -5.19
CA ASP A 38 3.00 -2.43 -5.93
C ASP A 38 3.95 -3.26 -5.06
N LEU A 39 3.50 -3.65 -3.90
CA LEU A 39 4.29 -4.17 -2.81
C LEU A 39 4.87 -5.57 -3.05
N GLY A 40 4.18 -6.40 -3.81
CA GLY A 40 4.48 -7.83 -3.89
C GLY A 40 5.51 -8.20 -4.94
N ARG A 41 6.73 -8.52 -4.53
CA ARG A 41 7.82 -8.96 -5.41
C ARG A 41 8.59 -10.18 -4.88
N ASN A 42 8.01 -10.95 -3.97
CA ASN A 42 8.66 -12.11 -3.32
C ASN A 42 10.04 -11.77 -2.70
N GLY A 43 10.18 -10.54 -2.20
CA GLY A 43 11.42 -10.06 -1.61
C GLY A 43 12.48 -9.58 -2.60
N TYR A 44 12.18 -9.52 -3.91
CA TYR A 44 13.04 -8.96 -4.95
C TYR A 44 12.77 -7.47 -5.20
N TYR A 45 13.57 -6.84 -6.04
CA TYR A 45 13.42 -5.44 -6.51
C TYR A 45 13.28 -4.44 -5.37
N ASP A 46 14.18 -4.49 -4.40
CA ASP A 46 14.24 -3.60 -3.23
C ASP A 46 13.06 -3.73 -2.24
N GLN A 47 12.16 -4.69 -2.42
CA GLN A 47 11.02 -4.89 -1.53
C GLN A 47 11.45 -5.05 -0.06
N LYS A 48 12.47 -5.91 0.22
CA LYS A 48 12.98 -6.11 1.58
C LYS A 48 13.67 -4.87 2.15
N PRO A 49 14.61 -4.21 1.44
CA PRO A 49 15.19 -2.96 1.91
C PRO A 49 14.17 -1.87 2.19
N ILE A 50 13.12 -1.75 1.37
CA ILE A 50 12.05 -0.77 1.58
C ILE A 50 11.22 -1.14 2.83
N ALA A 51 10.86 -2.41 2.99
CA ALA A 51 10.12 -2.87 4.18
C ALA A 51 10.90 -2.63 5.47
N GLU A 52 12.20 -2.91 5.46
CA GLU A 52 13.10 -2.60 6.58
C GLU A 52 13.16 -1.10 6.86
N LEU A 53 13.32 -0.29 5.82
CA LEU A 53 13.35 1.18 5.95
C LEU A 53 12.03 1.70 6.54
N MET A 54 10.87 1.19 6.10
CA MET A 54 9.57 1.56 6.68
C MET A 54 9.53 1.28 8.19
N GLY A 55 10.03 0.12 8.63
CA GLY A 55 10.10 -0.24 10.03
C GLY A 55 11.04 0.67 10.83
N VAL A 56 12.25 0.90 10.30
CA VAL A 56 13.24 1.79 10.92
C VAL A 56 12.73 3.23 11.03
N MET A 57 12.03 3.72 10.02
CA MET A 57 11.40 5.05 10.06
C MET A 57 10.31 5.13 11.13
N ALA A 58 9.51 4.07 11.28
CA ALA A 58 8.49 4.00 12.31
C ALA A 58 9.10 4.03 13.71
N GLU A 59 10.12 3.21 13.95
CA GLU A 59 10.87 3.18 15.21
C GLU A 59 11.52 4.52 15.58
N ASN A 60 11.96 5.30 14.58
CA ASN A 60 12.68 6.56 14.77
C ASN A 60 11.78 7.81 14.73
N GLY A 61 10.45 7.68 14.77
CA GLY A 61 9.54 8.79 15.02
C GLY A 61 8.47 9.07 13.99
N THR A 62 8.34 8.28 12.90
CA THR A 62 7.16 8.47 12.03
C THR A 62 5.89 7.87 12.65
N ASP A 63 6.02 6.86 13.51
CA ASP A 63 4.94 6.26 14.31
C ASP A 63 3.60 6.19 13.55
N PRO A 64 3.52 5.41 12.45
CA PRO A 64 2.34 5.43 11.59
C PRO A 64 1.17 4.71 12.26
N GLU A 65 -0.02 5.31 12.21
CA GLU A 65 -1.26 4.72 12.72
C GLU A 65 -1.70 3.48 11.92
N PHE A 66 -1.42 3.48 10.62
CA PHE A 66 -1.74 2.36 9.73
C PHE A 66 -0.91 2.41 8.44
N VAL A 67 -1.00 1.34 7.66
CA VAL A 67 -0.49 1.30 6.28
C VAL A 67 -1.68 1.21 5.31
N LEU A 68 -1.75 2.14 4.36
CA LEU A 68 -2.62 2.04 3.20
C LEU A 68 -1.86 1.26 2.13
N ALA A 69 -2.24 0.00 1.91
CA ALA A 69 -1.68 -0.84 0.86
C ALA A 69 -2.47 -0.62 -0.44
N ALA A 70 -1.90 0.20 -1.33
CA ALA A 70 -2.62 0.74 -2.48
C ALA A 70 -2.67 -0.21 -3.70
N GLY A 71 -2.79 -1.51 -3.47
CA GLY A 71 -2.97 -2.54 -4.50
C GLY A 71 -1.67 -3.18 -4.97
N ASP A 72 -1.81 -4.22 -5.76
CA ASP A 72 -0.73 -5.03 -6.31
C ASP A 72 0.23 -5.55 -5.22
N VAL A 73 -0.36 -6.07 -4.14
CA VAL A 73 0.40 -6.71 -3.05
C VAL A 73 0.93 -8.08 -3.47
N HIS A 74 0.37 -8.67 -4.52
CA HIS A 74 0.70 -10.02 -4.97
C HIS A 74 0.98 -10.08 -6.49
N HIS A 75 2.17 -9.64 -6.91
CA HIS A 75 2.62 -9.86 -8.28
C HIS A 75 3.06 -11.33 -8.49
N PHE A 76 2.83 -11.92 -9.68
CA PHE A 76 2.21 -11.32 -10.86
C PHE A 76 0.76 -11.76 -11.03
N GLU A 77 0.35 -12.88 -10.48
CA GLU A 77 -0.92 -13.57 -10.76
C GLU A 77 -1.91 -13.49 -9.57
N GLY A 78 -1.67 -12.60 -8.61
CA GLY A 78 -2.46 -12.55 -7.38
C GLY A 78 -2.31 -13.82 -6.53
N VAL A 79 -3.17 -13.96 -5.52
CA VAL A 79 -3.24 -15.16 -4.67
C VAL A 79 -4.37 -16.10 -5.13
N ARG A 80 -4.22 -17.38 -4.87
CA ARG A 80 -5.24 -18.40 -5.21
C ARG A 80 -6.22 -18.67 -4.07
N SER A 81 -5.75 -18.47 -2.84
CA SER A 81 -6.55 -18.72 -1.62
C SER A 81 -5.94 -17.99 -0.43
N VAL A 82 -6.61 -18.00 0.71
CA VAL A 82 -6.08 -17.47 1.99
C VAL A 82 -4.85 -18.27 2.49
N ASN A 83 -4.62 -19.48 1.96
CA ASN A 83 -3.46 -20.31 2.31
C ASN A 83 -2.36 -20.27 1.24
N ASP A 84 -2.45 -19.37 0.27
CA ASP A 84 -1.41 -19.23 -0.75
C ASP A 84 -0.07 -18.83 -0.11
N PRO A 85 1.04 -19.53 -0.41
CA PRO A 85 2.37 -19.17 0.11
C PRO A 85 2.80 -17.72 -0.19
N LEU A 86 2.23 -17.09 -1.22
CA LEU A 86 2.51 -15.69 -1.55
C LEU A 86 2.18 -14.72 -0.41
N TRP A 87 1.23 -15.06 0.47
CA TRP A 87 0.96 -14.27 1.66
C TRP A 87 2.20 -14.15 2.55
N MET A 88 2.93 -15.24 2.70
CA MET A 88 4.16 -15.24 3.49
C MET A 88 5.30 -14.50 2.77
N THR A 89 5.50 -14.78 1.48
CA THR A 89 6.68 -14.29 0.74
C THR A 89 6.53 -12.88 0.17
N ASN A 90 5.31 -12.37 0.04
CA ASN A 90 5.04 -11.00 -0.40
C ASN A 90 4.67 -10.05 0.75
N TYR A 91 4.13 -10.56 1.85
CA TYR A 91 3.57 -9.72 2.89
C TYR A 91 4.10 -10.04 4.29
N GLU A 92 3.73 -11.18 4.89
CA GLU A 92 3.95 -11.44 6.31
C GLU A 92 5.43 -11.44 6.71
N LEU A 93 6.28 -12.13 5.94
CA LEU A 93 7.72 -12.22 6.22
C LEU A 93 8.53 -11.03 5.70
N ILE A 94 7.96 -10.25 4.81
CA ILE A 94 8.62 -9.07 4.26
C ILE A 94 8.43 -7.87 5.20
N TYR A 95 7.18 -7.55 5.52
CA TYR A 95 6.82 -6.42 6.38
C TYR A 95 6.72 -6.88 7.84
N SER A 96 7.77 -7.55 8.33
CA SER A 96 7.79 -8.22 9.63
C SER A 96 8.45 -7.41 10.76
N HIS A 97 8.87 -6.18 10.48
CA HIS A 97 9.37 -5.29 11.52
C HIS A 97 8.31 -5.08 12.62
N PRO A 98 8.66 -5.08 13.92
CA PRO A 98 7.69 -4.92 15.00
C PRO A 98 6.79 -3.70 14.84
N GLU A 99 7.34 -2.57 14.41
CA GLU A 99 6.61 -1.31 14.20
C GLU A 99 5.63 -1.35 13.01
N LEU A 100 5.70 -2.38 12.17
CA LEU A 100 4.74 -2.61 11.08
C LEU A 100 3.64 -3.61 11.45
N MET A 101 3.58 -4.06 12.73
CA MET A 101 2.51 -4.92 13.25
C MET A 101 1.23 -4.14 13.59
N ILE A 102 0.98 -3.07 12.87
CA ILE A 102 -0.18 -2.18 12.90
C ILE A 102 -1.24 -2.60 11.88
N ASP A 103 -2.37 -1.90 11.82
CA ASP A 103 -3.41 -2.14 10.83
C ASP A 103 -2.93 -1.83 9.41
N TRP A 104 -3.20 -2.73 8.48
CA TRP A 104 -3.02 -2.54 7.04
C TRP A 104 -4.39 -2.51 6.37
N PHE A 105 -4.68 -1.42 5.69
CA PHE A 105 -5.92 -1.22 4.92
C PHE A 105 -5.63 -1.32 3.44
N PRO A 106 -5.81 -2.50 2.83
CA PRO A 106 -5.53 -2.71 1.43
C PRO A 106 -6.69 -2.28 0.53
N LEU A 107 -6.37 -2.06 -0.74
CA LEU A 107 -7.30 -2.06 -1.84
C LEU A 107 -6.81 -3.00 -2.95
N LEU A 108 -7.68 -3.33 -3.91
CA LEU A 108 -7.33 -4.22 -5.00
C LEU A 108 -6.64 -3.46 -6.13
N GLY A 109 -5.53 -4.02 -6.61
CA GLY A 109 -4.91 -3.65 -7.87
C GLY A 109 -5.27 -4.64 -8.99
N ASN A 110 -4.74 -4.44 -10.18
CA ASN A 110 -5.05 -5.32 -11.30
C ASN A 110 -4.39 -6.70 -11.19
N HIS A 111 -3.32 -6.85 -10.41
CA HIS A 111 -2.71 -8.16 -10.19
C HIS A 111 -3.52 -9.03 -9.25
N GLU A 112 -4.21 -8.47 -8.25
CA GLU A 112 -5.17 -9.23 -7.45
C GLU A 112 -6.30 -9.80 -8.31
N TYR A 113 -6.71 -9.08 -9.37
CA TYR A 113 -7.75 -9.52 -10.30
C TYR A 113 -7.33 -10.63 -11.27
N ARG A 114 -6.05 -10.97 -11.33
CA ARG A 114 -5.57 -12.18 -12.02
C ARG A 114 -5.72 -13.43 -11.17
N GLY A 115 -5.80 -13.27 -9.87
CA GLY A 115 -5.98 -14.33 -8.89
C GLY A 115 -7.41 -14.40 -8.35
N ASN A 116 -7.51 -14.78 -7.09
CA ASN A 116 -8.76 -14.86 -6.35
C ASN A 116 -8.93 -13.62 -5.48
N THR A 117 -9.66 -12.63 -5.95
CA THR A 117 -9.92 -11.39 -5.23
C THR A 117 -10.69 -11.61 -3.93
N GLN A 118 -11.56 -12.64 -3.85
CA GLN A 118 -12.27 -12.96 -2.62
C GLN A 118 -11.30 -13.43 -1.52
N ALA A 119 -10.25 -14.17 -1.89
CA ALA A 119 -9.22 -14.58 -0.94
C ALA A 119 -8.48 -13.39 -0.34
N VAL A 120 -8.37 -12.27 -1.06
CA VAL A 120 -7.76 -11.04 -0.54
C VAL A 120 -8.62 -10.41 0.56
N LEU A 121 -9.93 -10.41 0.39
CA LEU A 121 -10.88 -9.96 1.41
C LEU A 121 -10.87 -10.92 2.62
N ASP A 122 -10.98 -12.22 2.36
CA ASP A 122 -11.09 -13.27 3.37
C ASP A 122 -9.83 -13.39 4.23
N TYR A 123 -8.69 -12.92 3.75
CA TYR A 123 -7.44 -12.91 4.51
C TYR A 123 -7.54 -12.05 5.78
N SER A 124 -8.49 -11.13 5.85
CA SER A 124 -8.83 -10.39 7.08
C SER A 124 -9.26 -11.30 8.24
N ASN A 125 -9.65 -12.54 7.96
CA ASN A 125 -9.97 -13.54 8.98
C ASN A 125 -8.73 -14.35 9.43
N ILE A 126 -7.60 -14.19 8.75
CA ILE A 126 -6.35 -14.92 8.98
C ILE A 126 -5.32 -14.02 9.65
N SER A 127 -5.01 -12.89 9.05
CA SER A 127 -4.04 -11.93 9.57
C SER A 127 -4.75 -10.81 10.33
N ARG A 128 -4.42 -10.66 11.62
CA ARG A 128 -5.03 -9.63 12.49
C ARG A 128 -4.73 -8.19 12.03
N ARG A 129 -3.67 -7.99 11.25
CA ARG A 129 -3.26 -6.67 10.74
C ARG A 129 -3.82 -6.36 9.36
N TRP A 130 -4.38 -7.35 8.64
CA TRP A 130 -4.99 -7.16 7.34
C TRP A 130 -6.48 -6.85 7.49
N THR A 131 -6.90 -5.64 7.17
CA THR A 131 -8.29 -5.18 7.37
C THR A 131 -8.89 -4.73 6.04
N MET A 132 -9.61 -5.64 5.38
CA MET A 132 -10.30 -5.38 4.11
C MET A 132 -11.75 -5.85 4.19
N PRO A 133 -12.67 -5.03 4.69
CA PRO A 133 -14.06 -5.45 4.94
C PRO A 133 -14.89 -5.62 3.67
N ALA A 134 -14.50 -5.00 2.58
CA ALA A 134 -15.17 -5.06 1.28
C ALA A 134 -14.19 -4.67 0.15
N ARG A 135 -14.58 -4.82 -1.12
CA ARG A 135 -13.79 -4.39 -2.28
C ARG A 135 -13.58 -2.86 -2.32
N TYR A 136 -14.55 -2.12 -1.84
CA TYR A 136 -14.48 -0.68 -1.61
C TYR A 136 -15.15 -0.35 -0.28
N TYR A 137 -14.56 0.53 0.48
CA TYR A 137 -15.00 0.83 1.84
C TYR A 137 -14.50 2.20 2.30
N THR A 138 -14.98 2.65 3.44
CA THR A 138 -14.53 3.90 4.06
C THR A 138 -14.34 3.72 5.56
N LYS A 139 -13.39 4.45 6.12
CA LYS A 139 -13.15 4.52 7.57
C LYS A 139 -12.86 5.97 7.96
N VAL A 140 -13.32 6.36 9.13
CA VAL A 140 -12.99 7.65 9.75
C VAL A 140 -11.98 7.41 10.84
N PHE A 141 -10.94 8.24 10.84
CA PHE A 141 -9.95 8.33 11.92
C PHE A 141 -10.14 9.66 12.65
N GLU A 142 -9.79 9.66 13.91
CA GLU A 142 -9.85 10.87 14.76
C GLU A 142 -8.52 11.02 15.50
N ASP A 143 -7.90 12.18 15.38
CA ASP A 143 -6.71 12.54 16.15
C ASP A 143 -6.85 13.97 16.69
N LYS A 144 -6.80 14.11 18.01
CA LYS A 144 -6.81 15.41 18.71
C LYS A 144 -7.95 16.36 18.28
N GLY A 145 -9.11 15.79 17.96
CA GLY A 145 -10.27 16.54 17.50
C GLY A 145 -10.30 16.86 16.00
N MET A 146 -9.30 16.41 15.24
CA MET A 146 -9.30 16.42 13.77
C MET A 146 -9.87 15.09 13.27
N THR A 147 -10.73 15.15 12.27
CA THR A 147 -11.36 13.98 11.66
C THR A 147 -10.88 13.78 10.23
N ILE A 148 -10.54 12.54 9.87
CA ILE A 148 -10.01 12.17 8.56
C ILE A 148 -10.83 10.99 8.04
N ARG A 149 -11.56 11.18 6.95
CA ARG A 149 -12.20 10.10 6.21
C ARG A 149 -11.26 9.59 5.14
N VAL A 150 -10.99 8.30 5.14
CA VAL A 150 -10.35 7.62 4.00
C VAL A 150 -11.39 6.77 3.27
N VAL A 151 -11.38 6.83 1.96
CA VAL A 151 -12.28 6.11 1.05
C VAL A 151 -11.41 5.25 0.14
N TRP A 152 -11.45 3.94 0.31
CA TRP A 152 -10.75 2.98 -0.54
C TRP A 152 -11.65 2.59 -1.69
N VAL A 153 -11.17 2.75 -2.92
CA VAL A 153 -11.93 2.45 -4.13
C VAL A 153 -11.27 1.35 -4.95
N ASP A 154 -12.09 0.48 -5.51
CA ASP A 154 -11.66 -0.58 -6.41
C ASP A 154 -11.69 -0.05 -7.85
N THR A 155 -10.54 0.35 -8.36
CA THR A 155 -10.43 1.01 -9.67
C THR A 155 -10.37 0.04 -10.84
N ALA A 156 -9.97 -1.22 -10.67
CA ALA A 156 -9.85 -2.17 -11.77
C ALA A 156 -11.17 -2.39 -12.53
N PRO A 157 -12.34 -2.58 -11.88
CA PRO A 157 -13.62 -2.70 -12.59
C PRO A 157 -14.06 -1.43 -13.32
N MET A 158 -13.50 -0.27 -13.00
CA MET A 158 -13.83 1.00 -13.67
C MET A 158 -13.14 1.12 -15.03
N ILE A 159 -12.07 0.38 -15.27
CA ILE A 159 -11.23 0.47 -16.47
C ILE A 159 -11.69 -0.57 -17.50
N ASP A 160 -12.00 -0.10 -18.71
CA ASP A 160 -12.51 -0.95 -19.81
C ASP A 160 -11.60 -2.13 -20.13
N LYS A 161 -10.30 -1.95 -20.10
CA LYS A 161 -9.33 -3.01 -20.32
C LYS A 161 -9.60 -4.22 -19.43
N TYR A 162 -9.69 -4.02 -18.13
CA TYR A 162 -9.82 -5.11 -17.16
C TYR A 162 -11.20 -5.77 -17.21
N ARG A 163 -12.26 -5.01 -17.53
CA ARG A 163 -13.59 -5.58 -17.74
C ARG A 163 -13.70 -6.42 -19.01
N ASN A 164 -12.93 -6.10 -20.05
CA ASN A 164 -13.01 -6.75 -21.35
C ASN A 164 -12.10 -7.96 -21.47
N GLU A 165 -10.97 -7.97 -20.79
CA GLU A 165 -10.00 -9.08 -20.79
C GLU A 165 -10.37 -10.16 -19.76
N LYS A 166 -11.50 -10.84 -19.96
CA LYS A 166 -12.12 -11.77 -19.01
C LYS A 166 -11.27 -13.00 -18.68
N GLU A 167 -10.39 -13.41 -19.58
CA GLU A 167 -9.49 -14.54 -19.35
C GLU A 167 -8.41 -14.17 -18.33
N THR A 168 -7.91 -12.94 -18.38
CA THR A 168 -6.87 -12.44 -17.50
C THR A 168 -7.45 -11.91 -16.17
N TYR A 169 -8.64 -11.29 -16.23
CA TYR A 169 -9.28 -10.61 -15.09
C TYR A 169 -10.72 -11.08 -14.90
N PRO A 170 -10.94 -12.36 -14.54
CA PRO A 170 -12.27 -12.97 -14.57
C PRO A 170 -13.29 -12.28 -13.65
N ASP A 171 -12.86 -11.74 -12.52
CA ASP A 171 -13.74 -11.08 -11.55
C ASP A 171 -14.07 -9.64 -11.90
N ALA A 172 -13.24 -8.95 -12.70
CA ALA A 172 -13.42 -7.53 -12.97
C ALA A 172 -14.71 -7.23 -13.74
N CYS A 173 -15.09 -8.10 -14.70
CA CYS A 173 -16.31 -7.95 -15.47
C CYS A 173 -17.60 -8.29 -14.67
N GLN A 174 -17.45 -8.93 -13.50
CA GLN A 174 -18.57 -9.29 -12.64
C GLN A 174 -18.93 -8.19 -11.63
N GLN A 175 -18.07 -7.16 -11.49
CA GLN A 175 -18.31 -6.08 -10.54
C GLN A 175 -19.20 -5.01 -11.14
N ASP A 176 -20.17 -4.54 -10.36
CA ASP A 176 -20.99 -3.38 -10.71
C ASP A 176 -20.25 -2.07 -10.33
N TYR A 177 -19.39 -1.61 -11.23
CA TYR A 177 -18.67 -0.35 -11.00
C TYR A 177 -19.59 0.87 -10.93
N LYS A 178 -20.79 0.81 -11.53
CA LYS A 178 -21.77 1.92 -11.46
C LYS A 178 -22.36 2.02 -10.06
N GLN A 179 -22.63 0.89 -9.43
CA GLN A 179 -23.03 0.86 -8.02
C GLN A 179 -21.93 1.46 -7.14
N GLN A 180 -20.67 1.12 -7.40
CA GLN A 180 -19.54 1.71 -6.66
C GLN A 180 -19.46 3.22 -6.88
N LEU A 181 -19.63 3.73 -8.11
CA LEU A 181 -19.63 5.17 -8.37
C LEU A 181 -20.76 5.89 -7.61
N ALA A 182 -21.96 5.33 -7.59
CA ALA A 182 -23.07 5.88 -6.81
C ALA A 182 -22.79 5.86 -5.29
N TRP A 183 -22.11 4.81 -4.81
CA TRP A 183 -21.66 4.74 -3.41
C TRP A 183 -20.61 5.80 -3.11
N ILE A 184 -19.59 5.99 -3.97
CA ILE A 184 -18.56 7.03 -3.82
C ILE A 184 -19.23 8.41 -3.72
N ASP A 185 -20.15 8.72 -4.64
CA ASP A 185 -20.89 10.00 -4.64
C ASP A 185 -21.65 10.20 -3.31
N SER A 186 -22.33 9.16 -2.83
CA SER A 186 -23.06 9.22 -1.55
C SER A 186 -22.13 9.46 -0.35
N VAL A 187 -20.98 8.78 -0.31
CA VAL A 187 -20.01 8.92 0.79
C VAL A 187 -19.40 10.32 0.78
N LEU A 188 -19.00 10.81 -0.38
CA LEU A 188 -18.36 12.13 -0.50
C LEU A 188 -19.35 13.26 -0.23
N THR A 189 -20.59 13.13 -0.67
CA THR A 189 -21.66 14.11 -0.40
C THR A 189 -22.01 14.16 1.10
N ALA A 190 -22.00 13.03 1.78
CA ALA A 190 -22.31 12.94 3.20
C ALA A 190 -21.13 13.31 4.12
N ALA A 191 -19.92 13.34 3.60
CA ALA A 191 -18.71 13.59 4.36
C ALA A 191 -18.74 14.98 5.04
N LYS A 192 -18.33 15.01 6.30
CA LYS A 192 -18.25 16.24 7.13
C LYS A 192 -16.90 16.33 7.86
N GLU A 193 -16.03 15.38 7.59
CA GLU A 193 -14.72 15.29 8.20
C GLU A 193 -13.82 16.43 7.69
N ASP A 194 -12.86 16.85 8.53
CA ASP A 194 -11.91 17.93 8.20
C ASP A 194 -11.09 17.60 6.96
N TRP A 195 -10.79 16.29 6.76
CA TRP A 195 -10.09 15.77 5.60
C TRP A 195 -10.80 14.57 5.00
N VAL A 196 -10.86 14.54 3.67
CA VAL A 196 -11.37 13.39 2.91
C VAL A 196 -10.29 12.97 1.90
N ILE A 197 -9.82 11.73 2.05
CA ILE A 197 -8.78 11.12 1.20
C ILE A 197 -9.44 10.00 0.41
N VAL A 198 -9.35 10.03 -0.91
CA VAL A 198 -9.79 8.93 -1.78
C VAL A 198 -8.56 8.20 -2.29
N ALA A 199 -8.50 6.90 -2.06
CA ALA A 199 -7.37 6.05 -2.43
C ALA A 199 -7.81 5.01 -3.47
N GLY A 200 -7.08 4.93 -4.57
CA GLY A 200 -7.26 3.94 -5.63
C GLY A 200 -5.90 3.46 -6.13
N HIS A 201 -5.87 2.29 -6.79
CA HIS A 201 -4.62 1.73 -7.30
C HIS A 201 -4.14 2.44 -8.56
N HIS A 202 -5.03 2.63 -9.53
CA HIS A 202 -4.66 3.22 -10.80
C HIS A 202 -4.65 4.75 -10.73
N PRO A 203 -3.67 5.43 -11.36
CA PRO A 203 -3.69 6.88 -11.50
C PRO A 203 -4.88 7.32 -12.36
N ILE A 204 -5.43 8.46 -12.03
CA ILE A 204 -6.56 9.09 -12.74
C ILE A 204 -6.01 10.12 -13.73
#